data_67c9b4d566fe8f883f0dd566fd55ea1c
#
_entry.id   67c9b4d566fe8f883f0dd566fd55ea1c
#
_cell.length_a   1.000
_cell.length_b   1.000
_cell.length_c   1.000
_cell.angle_alpha   90.00
_cell.angle_beta   90.00
_cell.angle_gamma   90.00
#
_symmetry.space_group_name_H-M   'P 1'
#
loop_
_entity.id
_entity.type
_entity.pdbx_description
1 polymer ?
#
loop_
_entity_poly.entity_id
_entity_poly.type
_entity_poly.pdbx_seq_one_letter_code
_entity_poly.pdbx_strand_id
1 'polypeptide(L)'
;MNYSITTEPIVRIRTLAAELDRLGKTALEKANEAGKLLRDAKAGLAHGEFTPWIEANFTFTGRTARRWMKLSEDIETGKLKTDSVANLAEAY
;
A
#
# COMPACT_ATOMS: atom_id res chain seq x y z
N MET A 1 -11.22 12.69 -17.15
CA MET A 1 -11.50 11.62 -16.37
C MET A 1 -11.44 11.93 -14.93
N ASN A 2 -12.40 11.57 -14.29
CA ASN A 2 -12.51 11.96 -13.00
C ASN A 2 -12.57 10.82 -12.11
N TYR A 3 -11.49 10.54 -11.49
CA TYR A 3 -11.51 9.64 -10.38
C TYR A 3 -11.90 10.45 -9.17
N SER A 4 -12.61 9.87 -8.28
CA SER A 4 -12.91 10.54 -7.03
C SER A 4 -11.68 10.62 -6.13
N ILE A 5 -10.53 10.23 -6.63
CA ILE A 5 -9.29 10.21 -5.89
C ILE A 5 -8.49 11.46 -6.20
N THR A 6 -8.12 12.19 -5.15
CA THR A 6 -7.37 13.42 -5.29
C THR A 6 -5.89 13.12 -5.48
N THR A 7 -5.10 14.15 -5.81
CA THR A 7 -3.66 14.03 -5.97
C THR A 7 -2.96 13.71 -4.64
N GLU A 8 -3.52 14.17 -3.54
CA GLU A 8 -2.87 14.02 -2.23
C GLU A 8 -2.60 12.57 -1.84
N PRO A 9 -3.56 11.63 -1.96
CA PRO A 9 -3.25 10.22 -1.66
C PRO A 9 -2.16 9.65 -2.55
N ILE A 10 -2.12 10.06 -3.82
CA ILE A 10 -1.09 9.58 -4.74
C ILE A 10 0.29 10.04 -4.26
N VAL A 11 0.43 11.30 -3.87
CA VAL A 11 1.70 11.85 -3.37
C VAL A 11 2.10 11.11 -2.09
N ARG A 12 1.16 10.90 -1.19
CA ARG A 12 1.45 10.22 0.07
C ARG A 12 1.95 8.80 -0.17
N ILE A 13 1.29 8.06 -1.06
CA ILE A 13 1.69 6.69 -1.38
C ILE A 13 3.08 6.67 -2.02
N ARG A 14 3.37 7.62 -2.91
CA ARG A 14 4.70 7.72 -3.53
C ARG A 14 5.78 7.94 -2.48
N THR A 15 5.52 8.81 -1.50
CA THR A 15 6.46 9.08 -0.44
C THR A 15 6.71 7.82 0.40
N LEU A 16 5.64 7.11 0.77
CA LEU A 16 5.76 5.90 1.55
C LEU A 16 6.51 4.82 0.79
N ALA A 17 6.26 4.68 -0.51
CA ALA A 17 6.95 3.70 -1.32
C ALA A 17 8.45 4.00 -1.39
N ALA A 18 8.83 5.27 -1.50
CA ALA A 18 10.23 5.66 -1.51
C ALA A 18 10.90 5.35 -0.19
N GLU A 19 10.18 5.49 0.92
CA GLU A 19 10.72 5.23 2.25
C GLU A 19 10.82 3.76 2.59
N LEU A 20 10.15 2.89 1.82
CA LEU A 20 10.18 1.46 2.05
C LEU A 20 11.53 0.81 1.78
N ASP A 21 12.47 1.56 1.19
CA ASP A 21 13.83 1.07 1.02
C ASP A 21 14.55 0.97 2.36
N ARG A 22 14.03 1.63 3.38
CA ARG A 22 14.62 1.56 4.72
C ARG A 22 14.12 0.30 5.40
N LEU A 23 15.02 -0.39 6.06
CA LEU A 23 14.72 -1.67 6.65
C LEU A 23 14.08 -1.56 8.02
N GLY A 24 13.43 -2.65 8.45
CA GLY A 24 12.98 -2.82 9.79
C GLY A 24 11.53 -2.44 10.03
N LYS A 25 11.24 -2.13 11.28
CA LYS A 25 9.88 -1.86 11.73
C LYS A 25 9.26 -0.67 11.03
N THR A 26 10.07 0.34 10.75
CA THR A 26 9.58 1.52 10.04
C THR A 26 9.07 1.18 8.63
N ALA A 27 9.79 0.28 7.95
CA ALA A 27 9.36 -0.14 6.63
C ALA A 27 8.02 -0.89 6.69
N LEU A 28 7.85 -1.71 7.72
CA LEU A 28 6.60 -2.42 7.92
C LEU A 28 5.44 -1.45 8.15
N GLU A 29 5.66 -0.45 8.99
CA GLU A 29 4.64 0.54 9.29
C GLU A 29 4.26 1.34 8.05
N LYS A 30 5.24 1.68 7.23
CA LYS A 30 4.98 2.44 6.01
C LYS A 30 4.26 1.59 4.96
N ALA A 31 4.61 0.33 4.86
CA ALA A 31 3.90 -0.59 3.97
C ALA A 31 2.44 -0.74 4.39
N ASN A 32 2.19 -0.81 5.71
CA ASN A 32 0.84 -0.88 6.23
C ASN A 32 0.04 0.38 5.86
N GLU A 33 0.64 1.54 6.05
CA GLU A 33 -0.04 2.78 5.72
C GLU A 33 -0.31 2.88 4.22
N ALA A 34 0.68 2.53 3.40
CA ALA A 34 0.50 2.53 1.95
C ALA A 34 -0.62 1.57 1.55
N GLY A 35 -0.66 0.40 2.17
CA GLY A 35 -1.69 -0.58 1.89
C GLY A 35 -3.09 -0.07 2.22
N LYS A 36 -3.24 0.63 3.34
CA LYS A 36 -4.53 1.23 3.69
C LYS A 36 -4.97 2.24 2.66
N LEU A 37 -4.06 3.10 2.24
CA LEU A 37 -4.37 4.13 1.24
C LEU A 37 -4.74 3.50 -0.10
N LEU A 38 -4.04 2.42 -0.48
CA LEU A 38 -4.35 1.71 -1.72
C LEU A 38 -5.71 1.03 -1.66
N ARG A 39 -6.07 0.46 -0.52
CA ARG A 39 -7.39 -0.14 -0.33
C ARG A 39 -8.49 0.91 -0.47
N ASP A 40 -8.28 2.07 0.12
CA ASP A 40 -9.25 3.16 0.01
C ASP A 40 -9.39 3.63 -1.43
N ALA A 41 -8.26 3.76 -2.13
CA ALA A 41 -8.27 4.18 -3.53
C ALA A 41 -9.00 3.16 -4.39
N LYS A 42 -8.73 1.87 -4.16
CA LYS A 42 -9.38 0.82 -4.94
C LYS A 42 -10.90 0.84 -4.76
N ALA A 43 -11.35 1.15 -3.55
CA ALA A 43 -12.79 1.23 -3.28
C ALA A 43 -13.47 2.33 -4.10
N GLY A 44 -12.72 3.35 -4.50
CA GLY A 44 -13.25 4.44 -5.31
C GLY A 44 -13.11 4.24 -6.81
N LEU A 45 -12.53 3.12 -7.24
CA LEU A 45 -12.31 2.85 -8.66
C LEU A 45 -13.28 1.80 -9.15
N ALA A 46 -13.60 1.85 -10.44
CA ALA A 46 -14.44 0.83 -11.05
C ALA A 46 -13.65 -0.47 -11.20
N HIS A 47 -14.38 -1.57 -11.33
CA HIS A 47 -13.78 -2.87 -11.52
C HIS A 47 -12.86 -2.84 -12.75
N GLY A 48 -11.66 -3.33 -12.59
CA GLY A 48 -10.68 -3.39 -13.67
C GLY A 48 -9.83 -2.14 -13.83
N GLU A 49 -10.11 -1.07 -13.07
CA GLU A 49 -9.35 0.18 -13.19
C GLU A 49 -8.14 0.25 -12.26
N PHE A 50 -8.07 -0.63 -11.27
CA PHE A 50 -7.04 -0.51 -10.25
C PHE A 50 -5.62 -0.69 -10.81
N THR A 51 -5.38 -1.76 -11.56
CA THR A 51 -4.06 -2.03 -12.11
C THR A 51 -3.60 -0.94 -13.07
N PRO A 52 -4.43 -0.49 -14.04
CA PRO A 52 -4.04 0.64 -14.89
C PRO A 52 -3.77 1.91 -14.08
N TRP A 53 -4.54 2.15 -13.04
CA TRP A 53 -4.34 3.31 -12.19
C TRP A 53 -2.99 3.25 -11.48
N ILE A 54 -2.62 2.08 -10.96
CA ILE A 54 -1.32 1.88 -10.33
C ILE A 54 -0.20 2.16 -11.34
N GLU A 55 -0.30 1.59 -12.53
CA GLU A 55 0.75 1.72 -13.54
C GLU A 55 0.89 3.15 -14.05
N ALA A 56 -0.20 3.91 -14.05
CA ALA A 56 -0.17 5.29 -14.50
C ALA A 56 0.43 6.25 -13.47
N ASN A 57 0.34 5.91 -12.19
CA ASN A 57 0.69 6.85 -11.13
C ASN A 57 1.94 6.49 -10.33
N PHE A 58 2.38 5.25 -10.37
CA PHE A 58 3.46 4.78 -9.51
C PHE A 58 4.49 4.00 -10.29
N THR A 59 5.67 3.81 -9.66
CA THR A 59 6.74 3.01 -10.25
C THR A 59 6.68 1.55 -9.81
N PHE A 60 5.93 1.25 -8.75
CA PHE A 60 5.77 -0.14 -8.32
C PHE A 60 4.63 -0.79 -9.09
N THR A 61 4.58 -2.13 -9.05
CA THR A 61 3.61 -2.89 -9.83
C THR A 61 2.32 -3.10 -9.04
N GLY A 62 1.29 -3.53 -9.73
CA GLY A 62 0.05 -3.93 -9.07
C GLY A 62 0.25 -5.09 -8.10
N ARG A 63 1.22 -5.97 -8.39
CA ARG A 63 1.56 -7.06 -7.50
C ARG A 63 2.07 -6.55 -6.15
N THR A 64 2.99 -5.59 -6.20
CA THR A 64 3.50 -4.96 -4.98
C THR A 64 2.39 -4.25 -4.23
N ALA A 65 1.53 -3.53 -4.95
CA ALA A 65 0.40 -2.86 -4.33
C ALA A 65 -0.50 -3.84 -3.58
N ARG A 66 -0.77 -4.99 -4.20
CA ARG A 66 -1.62 -6.01 -3.57
C ARG A 66 -0.97 -6.63 -2.35
N ARG A 67 0.35 -6.77 -2.35
CA ARG A 67 1.07 -7.25 -1.16
C ARG A 67 0.90 -6.30 0.02
N TRP A 68 1.03 -5.00 -0.23
CA TRP A 68 0.86 -4.01 0.82
C TRP A 68 -0.58 -3.96 1.31
N MET A 69 -1.53 -4.11 0.39
CA MET A 69 -2.95 -4.14 0.76
C MET A 69 -3.27 -5.35 1.63
N LYS A 70 -2.71 -6.51 1.27
CA LYS A 70 -2.90 -7.73 2.05
C LYS A 70 -2.26 -7.60 3.41
N LEU A 71 -1.06 -7.04 3.49
CA LEU A 71 -0.38 -6.79 4.75
C LEU A 71 -1.24 -5.90 5.65
N SER A 72 -1.75 -4.82 5.10
CA SER A 72 -2.61 -3.88 5.82
C SER A 72 -3.86 -4.60 6.35
N GLU A 73 -4.47 -5.43 5.52
CA GLU A 73 -5.65 -6.18 5.92
C GLU A 73 -5.34 -7.14 7.05
N ASP A 74 -4.22 -7.85 6.96
CA ASP A 74 -3.83 -8.83 7.97
C ASP A 74 -3.52 -8.17 9.31
N ILE A 75 -2.92 -6.98 9.28
CA ILE A 75 -2.69 -6.22 10.50
C ILE A 75 -4.02 -5.79 11.12
N GLU A 76 -4.91 -5.28 10.27
CA GLU A 76 -6.19 -4.75 10.73
C GLU A 76 -7.07 -5.85 11.33
N THR A 77 -7.04 -7.04 10.75
CA THR A 77 -7.86 -8.15 11.24
C THR A 77 -7.19 -8.95 12.34
N GLY A 78 -5.97 -8.59 12.73
CA GLY A 78 -5.27 -9.27 13.80
C GLY A 78 -4.52 -10.53 13.41
N LYS A 79 -4.48 -10.85 12.12
CA LYS A 79 -3.72 -12.00 11.64
C LYS A 79 -2.22 -11.78 11.72
N LEU A 80 -1.79 -10.52 11.67
CA LEU A 80 -0.39 -10.14 11.76
C LEU A 80 -0.26 -8.99 12.73
N LYS A 81 0.65 -9.12 13.68
CA LYS A 81 0.93 -8.07 14.65
C LYS A 81 2.25 -7.42 14.34
N THR A 82 2.26 -6.11 14.21
CA THR A 82 3.47 -5.37 13.82
C THR A 82 4.59 -5.51 14.84
N ASP A 83 4.26 -5.63 16.10
CA ASP A 83 5.28 -5.74 17.15
C ASP A 83 5.90 -7.12 17.24
N SER A 84 5.33 -8.11 16.57
CA SER A 84 5.89 -9.46 16.53
C SER A 84 6.66 -9.73 15.26
N VAL A 85 6.80 -8.73 14.36
CA VAL A 85 7.49 -8.88 13.09
C VAL A 85 8.67 -7.92 13.07
N ALA A 86 9.87 -8.43 12.77
CA ALA A 86 11.07 -7.61 12.81
C ALA A 86 11.22 -6.71 11.59
N ASN A 87 10.77 -7.16 10.43
CA ASN A 87 10.91 -6.38 9.22
C ASN A 87 9.88 -6.80 8.18
N LEU A 88 9.86 -6.08 7.08
CA LEU A 88 8.88 -6.30 6.03
C LEU A 88 8.96 -7.69 5.41
N ALA A 89 10.16 -8.22 5.28
CA ALA A 89 10.35 -9.55 4.70
C ALA A 89 9.68 -10.63 5.54
N GLU A 90 9.68 -10.48 6.87
CA GLU A 90 9.02 -11.45 7.73
C GLU A 90 7.50 -11.34 7.64
N ALA A 91 6.98 -10.17 7.26
CA ALA A 91 5.54 -9.96 7.15
C ALA A 91 4.95 -10.64 5.92
N TYR A 92 5.75 -10.81 4.91
CA TYR A 92 5.32 -11.50 3.71
C TYR A 92 5.52 -13.00 3.87
#